data_7e19e616b3cac25f429b6ac254c859f9
#
_entry.id   7e19e616b3cac25f429b6ac254c859f9
#
_cell.length_a   1.000
_cell.length_b   1.000
_cell.length_c   1.000
_cell.angle_alpha   90.00
_cell.angle_beta   90.00
_cell.angle_gamma   90.00
#
_symmetry.space_group_name_H-M   'P 1'
#
loop_
_entity.id
_entity.type
_entity.pdbx_description
1 polymer ?
#
loop_
_entity_poly.entity_id
_entity_poly.type
_entity_poly.pdbx_seq_one_letter_code
_entity_poly.pdbx_strand_id
1 'polypeptide(L)'
;PSSAASDVYKRQIMRRVQDAMPEREGIKALDIGAGPGFFSIILGMAGCEVTALDRNPAMMAEAKKNAGPLAEAIHYVEGDAEDVPLPMGSYDLIVTRNLTWTLPHPKKAYASWQRVLKKGGILLNFDANWYNYLYSEEDRALYDRDREQVAEAGVFDRYISTDVMACERIARQMPLSPKKRPAWDRQVLEEMGMQVTLYENISEEILLPEEQLNFAATPYFCIEAKK
;
A
#
# COMPACT_ATOMS: atom_id res chain seq x y z
N PRO A 1 -13.81 7.84 -2.08
CA PRO A 1 -14.13 6.42 -2.27
C PRO A 1 -15.55 6.17 -1.84
N SER A 2 -16.34 5.41 -2.61
CA SER A 2 -17.67 5.03 -2.18
C SER A 2 -17.59 4.23 -0.89
N SER A 3 -18.59 4.31 0.00
CA SER A 3 -18.65 3.53 1.25
C SER A 3 -18.45 2.04 1.00
N ALA A 4 -18.95 1.52 -0.14
CA ALA A 4 -18.80 0.12 -0.52
C ALA A 4 -17.35 -0.33 -0.78
N ALA A 5 -16.54 0.47 -1.49
CA ALA A 5 -15.12 0.16 -1.72
C ALA A 5 -14.33 0.15 -0.39
N SER A 6 -14.63 1.11 0.48
CA SER A 6 -14.06 1.16 1.83
C SER A 6 -14.40 -0.09 2.64
N ASP A 7 -15.63 -0.60 2.56
CA ASP A 7 -16.08 -1.77 3.32
C ASP A 7 -15.50 -3.10 2.79
N VAL A 8 -15.23 -3.21 1.49
CA VAL A 8 -14.53 -4.36 0.92
C VAL A 8 -13.09 -4.41 1.43
N TYR A 9 -12.36 -3.30 1.32
CA TYR A 9 -10.99 -3.20 1.83
C TYR A 9 -10.90 -3.50 3.34
N LYS A 10 -11.81 -2.93 4.14
CA LYS A 10 -11.87 -3.19 5.59
C LYS A 10 -11.90 -4.67 5.89
N ARG A 11 -12.84 -5.39 5.28
CA ARG A 11 -13.03 -6.82 5.54
C ARG A 11 -11.78 -7.62 5.18
N GLN A 12 -11.15 -7.33 4.05
CA GLN A 12 -9.99 -8.08 3.58
C GLN A 12 -8.75 -7.82 4.44
N ILE A 13 -8.48 -6.56 4.77
CA ILE A 13 -7.34 -6.21 5.64
C ILE A 13 -7.53 -6.81 7.03
N MET A 14 -8.72 -6.66 7.60
CA MET A 14 -8.99 -7.21 8.93
C MET A 14 -8.91 -8.72 8.96
N ARG A 15 -9.37 -9.40 7.90
CA ARG A 15 -9.20 -10.84 7.76
C ARG A 15 -7.73 -11.23 7.75
N ARG A 16 -6.89 -10.57 6.93
CA ARG A 16 -5.44 -10.84 6.89
C ARG A 16 -4.76 -10.55 8.22
N VAL A 17 -5.14 -9.47 8.91
CA VAL A 17 -4.64 -9.16 10.25
C VAL A 17 -5.05 -10.24 11.25
N GLN A 18 -6.30 -10.69 11.23
CA GLN A 18 -6.80 -11.75 12.11
C GLN A 18 -6.13 -13.10 11.83
N ASP A 19 -5.98 -13.46 10.56
CA ASP A 19 -5.32 -14.71 10.15
C ASP A 19 -3.85 -14.72 10.59
N ALA A 20 -3.18 -13.58 10.48
CA ALA A 20 -1.76 -13.43 10.84
C ALA A 20 -1.53 -13.26 12.36
N MET A 21 -2.51 -12.72 13.09
CA MET A 21 -2.40 -12.41 14.52
C MET A 21 -3.70 -12.76 15.31
N PRO A 22 -4.12 -14.03 15.35
CA PRO A 22 -5.43 -14.43 15.87
C PRO A 22 -5.64 -14.15 17.36
N GLU A 23 -4.59 -14.06 18.17
CA GLU A 23 -4.66 -13.98 19.64
C GLU A 23 -4.25 -12.61 20.20
N ARG A 24 -4.15 -11.56 19.38
CA ARG A 24 -3.66 -10.25 19.85
C ARG A 24 -4.80 -9.26 20.04
N GLU A 25 -5.01 -8.86 21.28
CA GLU A 25 -5.74 -7.66 21.64
C GLU A 25 -4.81 -6.43 21.65
N GLY A 26 -5.34 -5.23 21.36
CA GLY A 26 -4.60 -3.97 21.46
C GLY A 26 -3.44 -3.87 20.47
N ILE A 27 -3.67 -4.24 19.21
CA ILE A 27 -2.66 -4.17 18.14
C ILE A 27 -2.18 -2.73 17.94
N LYS A 28 -0.88 -2.50 18.06
CA LYS A 28 -0.22 -1.24 17.68
C LYS A 28 0.10 -1.27 16.20
N ALA A 29 -0.64 -0.51 15.43
CA ALA A 29 -0.53 -0.45 13.98
C ALA A 29 0.12 0.84 13.51
N LEU A 30 1.02 0.74 12.53
CA LEU A 30 1.65 1.86 11.85
C LEU A 30 1.24 1.84 10.38
N ASP A 31 0.58 2.91 9.93
CA ASP A 31 0.24 3.17 8.54
C ASP A 31 1.32 4.08 7.94
N ILE A 32 2.19 3.53 7.09
CA ILE A 32 3.31 4.27 6.49
C ILE A 32 2.91 4.78 5.10
N GLY A 33 3.09 6.08 4.88
CA GLY A 33 2.57 6.76 3.71
C GLY A 33 1.04 6.84 3.77
N ALA A 34 0.53 7.23 4.94
CA ALA A 34 -0.89 7.19 5.25
C ALA A 34 -1.76 8.03 4.30
N GLY A 35 -1.16 9.02 3.63
CA GLY A 35 -1.88 9.90 2.69
C GLY A 35 -3.13 10.48 3.33
N PRO A 36 -4.31 10.38 2.69
CA PRO A 36 -5.57 10.88 3.22
C PRO A 36 -6.18 10.00 4.33
N GLY A 37 -5.42 9.04 4.91
CA GLY A 37 -5.78 8.30 6.10
C GLY A 37 -6.65 7.05 5.88
N PHE A 38 -6.68 6.50 4.68
CA PHE A 38 -7.57 5.37 4.36
C PHE A 38 -7.35 4.16 5.30
N PHE A 39 -6.12 3.67 5.43
CA PHE A 39 -5.82 2.54 6.31
C PHE A 39 -5.85 2.92 7.79
N SER A 40 -5.39 4.13 8.13
CA SER A 40 -5.47 4.63 9.50
C SER A 40 -6.90 4.60 10.04
N ILE A 41 -7.88 5.00 9.24
CA ILE A 41 -9.30 4.98 9.61
C ILE A 41 -9.81 3.55 9.76
N ILE A 42 -9.50 2.66 8.81
CA ILE A 42 -9.93 1.25 8.85
C ILE A 42 -9.39 0.55 10.11
N LEU A 43 -8.11 0.71 10.40
CA LEU A 43 -7.47 0.11 11.56
C LEU A 43 -7.99 0.69 12.88
N GLY A 44 -8.23 2.01 12.94
CA GLY A 44 -8.85 2.65 14.10
C GLY A 44 -10.27 2.16 14.36
N MET A 45 -11.08 2.00 13.31
CA MET A 45 -12.43 1.40 13.42
C MET A 45 -12.40 -0.07 13.87
N ALA A 46 -11.29 -0.75 13.63
CA ALA A 46 -11.07 -2.13 14.06
C ALA A 46 -10.50 -2.24 15.48
N GLY A 47 -10.32 -1.13 16.19
CA GLY A 47 -9.85 -1.10 17.57
C GLY A 47 -8.33 -1.16 17.73
N CYS A 48 -7.55 -0.93 16.65
CA CYS A 48 -6.09 -0.82 16.76
C CYS A 48 -5.67 0.53 17.35
N GLU A 49 -4.55 0.55 18.08
CA GLU A 49 -3.82 1.78 18.39
C GLU A 49 -3.05 2.21 17.13
N VAL A 50 -3.53 3.25 16.45
CA VAL A 50 -3.01 3.62 15.13
C VAL A 50 -2.05 4.80 15.21
N THR A 51 -0.89 4.65 14.56
CA THR A 51 -0.01 5.74 14.18
C THR A 51 -0.05 5.89 12.65
N ALA A 52 -0.36 7.09 12.18
CA ALA A 52 -0.35 7.47 10.77
C ALA A 52 0.92 8.27 10.48
N LEU A 53 1.78 7.80 9.58
CA LEU A 53 3.01 8.46 9.18
C LEU A 53 2.95 8.89 7.73
N ASP A 54 3.16 10.16 7.48
CA ASP A 54 3.33 10.71 6.13
C ASP A 54 4.31 11.90 6.17
N ARG A 55 5.02 12.13 5.09
CA ARG A 55 5.94 13.28 4.98
C ARG A 55 5.24 14.58 4.54
N ASN A 56 4.00 14.48 4.06
CA ASN A 56 3.25 15.60 3.51
C ASN A 56 2.22 16.12 4.54
N PRO A 57 2.44 17.30 5.14
CA PRO A 57 1.52 17.85 6.13
C PRO A 57 0.12 18.13 5.58
N ALA A 58 -0.03 18.40 4.27
CA ALA A 58 -1.35 18.58 3.66
C ALA A 58 -2.12 17.26 3.62
N MET A 59 -1.45 16.14 3.32
CA MET A 59 -2.07 14.82 3.40
C MET A 59 -2.48 14.46 4.83
N MET A 60 -1.66 14.79 5.81
CA MET A 60 -1.98 14.59 7.22
C MET A 60 -3.19 15.41 7.68
N ALA A 61 -3.32 16.65 7.21
CA ALA A 61 -4.50 17.49 7.48
C ALA A 61 -5.77 16.87 6.87
N GLU A 62 -5.68 16.36 5.65
CA GLU A 62 -6.79 15.67 4.99
C GLU A 62 -7.13 14.35 5.69
N ALA A 63 -6.13 13.59 6.16
CA ALA A 63 -6.34 12.37 6.94
C ALA A 63 -7.12 12.65 8.23
N LYS A 64 -6.77 13.71 8.97
CA LYS A 64 -7.50 14.14 10.17
C LYS A 64 -8.96 14.49 9.86
N LYS A 65 -9.18 15.23 8.79
CA LYS A 65 -10.53 15.61 8.34
C LYS A 65 -11.36 14.38 7.97
N ASN A 66 -10.77 13.43 7.23
CA ASN A 66 -11.45 12.21 6.79
C ASN A 66 -11.74 11.26 7.96
N ALA A 67 -10.89 11.23 8.98
CA ALA A 67 -11.08 10.42 10.18
C ALA A 67 -12.25 10.90 11.05
N GLY A 68 -12.65 12.19 10.94
CA GLY A 68 -13.75 12.73 11.73
C GLY A 68 -13.57 12.48 13.23
N PRO A 69 -14.55 11.85 13.91
CA PRO A 69 -14.44 11.57 15.35
C PRO A 69 -13.29 10.66 15.74
N LEU A 70 -12.76 9.84 14.82
CA LEU A 70 -11.60 8.97 15.09
C LEU A 70 -10.27 9.73 15.08
N ALA A 71 -10.25 10.98 14.61
CA ALA A 71 -9.01 11.74 14.46
C ALA A 71 -8.24 11.88 15.78
N GLU A 72 -8.94 12.03 16.91
CA GLU A 72 -8.33 12.15 18.24
C GLU A 72 -7.71 10.84 18.75
N ALA A 73 -8.13 9.70 18.21
CA ALA A 73 -7.61 8.38 18.57
C ALA A 73 -6.43 7.93 17.69
N ILE A 74 -6.15 8.65 16.60
CA ILE A 74 -5.05 8.35 15.68
C ILE A 74 -3.87 9.27 15.99
N HIS A 75 -2.69 8.69 16.20
CA HIS A 75 -1.45 9.46 16.40
C HIS A 75 -0.84 9.79 15.04
N TYR A 76 -0.70 11.08 14.73
CA TYR A 76 -0.18 11.55 13.44
C TYR A 76 1.29 11.97 13.58
N VAL A 77 2.15 11.41 12.74
CA VAL A 77 3.59 11.66 12.74
C VAL A 77 4.04 12.12 11.35
N GLU A 78 4.62 13.32 11.28
CA GLU A 78 5.32 13.75 10.07
C GLU A 78 6.68 13.05 10.01
N GLY A 79 6.97 12.32 8.91
CA GLY A 79 8.20 11.57 8.81
C GLY A 79 8.44 10.95 7.44
N ASP A 80 9.72 10.60 7.23
CA ASP A 80 10.15 9.91 6.01
C ASP A 80 9.92 8.40 6.13
N ALA A 81 9.27 7.82 5.14
CA ALA A 81 9.06 6.38 5.05
C ALA A 81 10.39 5.59 4.96
N GLU A 82 11.44 6.18 4.42
CA GLU A 82 12.77 5.55 4.32
C GLU A 82 13.58 5.65 5.63
N ASP A 83 13.14 6.50 6.57
CA ASP A 83 13.81 6.69 7.87
C ASP A 83 12.76 6.99 8.94
N VAL A 84 11.98 5.98 9.29
CA VAL A 84 10.83 6.11 10.20
C VAL A 84 11.30 6.59 11.58
N PRO A 85 10.88 7.81 12.05
CA PRO A 85 11.37 8.42 13.28
C PRO A 85 10.65 7.89 14.53
N LEU A 86 10.50 6.56 14.61
CA LEU A 86 9.76 5.87 15.67
C LEU A 86 10.65 4.83 16.36
N PRO A 87 10.36 4.48 17.63
CA PRO A 87 11.19 3.57 18.39
C PRO A 87 11.25 2.16 17.79
N MET A 88 12.39 1.49 17.97
CA MET A 88 12.59 0.10 17.56
C MET A 88 11.62 -0.84 18.30
N GLY A 89 11.05 -1.81 17.59
CA GLY A 89 10.24 -2.87 18.19
C GLY A 89 8.96 -2.38 18.85
N SER A 90 8.32 -1.34 18.28
CA SER A 90 7.15 -0.70 18.88
C SER A 90 5.82 -1.15 18.29
N TYR A 91 5.81 -1.66 17.07
CA TYR A 91 4.59 -1.97 16.33
C TYR A 91 4.40 -3.46 16.10
N ASP A 92 3.17 -3.91 16.24
CA ASP A 92 2.73 -5.27 15.93
C ASP A 92 2.45 -5.44 14.45
N LEU A 93 1.92 -4.39 13.82
CA LEU A 93 1.52 -4.34 12.43
C LEU A 93 2.05 -3.09 11.75
N ILE A 94 2.59 -3.25 10.55
CA ILE A 94 2.80 -2.16 9.60
C ILE A 94 1.93 -2.42 8.39
N VAL A 95 1.23 -1.39 7.93
CA VAL A 95 0.53 -1.40 6.65
C VAL A 95 1.08 -0.29 5.77
N THR A 96 1.09 -0.54 4.46
CA THR A 96 1.38 0.48 3.46
C THR A 96 0.67 0.16 2.15
N ARG A 97 0.33 1.18 1.37
CA ARG A 97 -0.37 1.03 0.10
C ARG A 97 0.15 2.02 -0.94
N ASN A 98 0.48 1.49 -2.13
CA ASN A 98 0.91 2.30 -3.27
C ASN A 98 2.08 3.25 -2.96
N LEU A 99 2.92 2.86 -2.00
CA LEU A 99 4.01 3.68 -1.50
C LEU A 99 5.36 3.20 -2.02
N THR A 100 5.63 1.90 -1.93
CA THR A 100 6.98 1.35 -2.11
C THR A 100 7.57 1.68 -3.48
N TRP A 101 6.75 1.68 -4.53
CA TRP A 101 7.17 2.01 -5.89
C TRP A 101 7.67 3.46 -6.03
N THR A 102 7.25 4.38 -5.14
CA THR A 102 7.60 5.81 -5.16
C THR A 102 8.91 6.12 -4.43
N LEU A 103 9.51 5.13 -3.76
CA LEU A 103 10.65 5.35 -2.88
C LEU A 103 11.98 5.29 -3.65
N PRO A 104 12.84 6.31 -3.53
CA PRO A 104 14.19 6.30 -4.09
C PRO A 104 15.09 5.19 -3.52
N HIS A 105 14.92 4.83 -2.25
CA HIS A 105 15.74 3.83 -1.56
C HIS A 105 14.90 2.74 -0.87
N PRO A 106 14.15 1.90 -1.63
CA PRO A 106 13.17 0.97 -1.04
C PRO A 106 13.79 -0.08 -0.11
N LYS A 107 15.06 -0.48 -0.30
CA LYS A 107 15.77 -1.35 0.67
C LYS A 107 15.98 -0.66 2.02
N LYS A 108 16.29 0.65 2.02
CA LYS A 108 16.41 1.45 3.25
C LYS A 108 15.05 1.53 3.97
N ALA A 109 13.98 1.75 3.21
CA ALA A 109 12.63 1.76 3.75
C ALA A 109 12.27 0.43 4.44
N TYR A 110 12.48 -0.71 3.78
CA TYR A 110 12.23 -2.02 4.36
C TYR A 110 13.05 -2.27 5.64
N ALA A 111 14.32 -1.88 5.66
CA ALA A 111 15.15 -1.98 6.86
C ALA A 111 14.61 -1.11 8.01
N SER A 112 14.16 0.11 7.71
CA SER A 112 13.54 1.01 8.68
C SER A 112 12.22 0.45 9.21
N TRP A 113 11.39 -0.14 8.35
CA TRP A 113 10.11 -0.76 8.74
C TRP A 113 10.34 -1.99 9.60
N GLN A 114 11.27 -2.88 9.20
CA GLN A 114 11.65 -4.03 10.01
C GLN A 114 12.17 -3.61 11.40
N ARG A 115 12.95 -2.53 11.49
CA ARG A 115 13.47 -2.01 12.76
C ARG A 115 12.35 -1.67 13.75
N VAL A 116 11.30 -1.00 13.31
CA VAL A 116 10.19 -0.57 14.18
C VAL A 116 9.19 -1.68 14.48
N LEU A 117 9.17 -2.77 13.69
CA LEU A 117 8.38 -3.96 13.98
C LEU A 117 8.90 -4.68 15.23
N LYS A 118 8.00 -5.13 16.08
CA LYS A 118 8.26 -6.10 17.16
C LYS A 118 8.69 -7.45 16.57
N LYS A 119 9.36 -8.26 17.37
CA LYS A 119 9.57 -9.67 17.03
C LYS A 119 8.22 -10.37 16.88
N GLY A 120 8.02 -11.07 15.75
CA GLY A 120 6.74 -11.67 15.37
C GLY A 120 5.70 -10.66 14.87
N GLY A 121 6.07 -9.39 14.70
CA GLY A 121 5.25 -8.38 14.04
C GLY A 121 5.20 -8.58 12.53
N ILE A 122 4.22 -7.97 11.86
CA ILE A 122 3.88 -8.23 10.46
C ILE A 122 3.85 -6.93 9.67
N LEU A 123 4.44 -6.97 8.48
CA LEU A 123 4.28 -5.96 7.43
C LEU A 123 3.26 -6.47 6.40
N LEU A 124 2.25 -5.67 6.10
CA LEU A 124 1.34 -5.85 4.97
C LEU A 124 1.59 -4.72 3.96
N ASN A 125 2.17 -5.05 2.82
CA ASN A 125 2.44 -4.08 1.75
C ASN A 125 1.54 -4.38 0.55
N PHE A 126 0.62 -3.46 0.27
CA PHE A 126 -0.30 -3.50 -0.87
C PHE A 126 0.21 -2.60 -1.98
N ASP A 127 0.55 -3.17 -3.14
CA ASP A 127 1.09 -2.41 -4.26
C ASP A 127 0.77 -3.10 -5.59
N ALA A 128 1.23 -2.53 -6.70
CA ALA A 128 1.14 -3.10 -8.04
C ALA A 128 2.35 -2.69 -8.89
N ASN A 129 2.47 -3.32 -10.06
CA ASN A 129 3.51 -2.99 -11.04
C ASN A 129 3.07 -1.82 -11.93
N TRP A 130 2.88 -0.64 -11.35
CA TRP A 130 2.21 0.51 -11.96
C TRP A 130 2.79 0.97 -13.29
N TYR A 131 4.10 0.81 -13.50
CA TYR A 131 4.83 1.39 -14.64
C TYR A 131 5.70 0.39 -15.40
N ASN A 132 5.47 -0.93 -15.26
CA ASN A 132 6.20 -1.94 -16.01
C ASN A 132 6.04 -1.76 -17.52
N TYR A 133 4.89 -1.26 -17.97
CA TYR A 133 4.62 -0.95 -19.36
C TYR A 133 5.58 0.06 -20.00
N LEU A 134 6.38 0.77 -19.19
CA LEU A 134 7.44 1.65 -19.68
C LEU A 134 8.72 0.90 -20.08
N TYR A 135 8.81 -0.39 -19.69
CA TYR A 135 10.04 -1.20 -19.79
C TYR A 135 9.83 -2.55 -20.49
N SER A 136 8.61 -2.91 -20.80
CA SER A 136 8.23 -4.18 -21.42
C SER A 136 7.18 -3.92 -22.51
N GLU A 137 7.44 -4.40 -23.73
CA GLU A 137 6.47 -4.32 -24.84
C GLU A 137 5.22 -5.15 -24.57
N GLU A 138 5.38 -6.29 -23.89
CA GLU A 138 4.27 -7.15 -23.48
C GLU A 138 3.34 -6.42 -22.50
N ASP A 139 3.91 -5.83 -21.43
CA ASP A 139 3.14 -5.07 -20.45
C ASP A 139 2.51 -3.82 -21.09
N ARG A 140 3.19 -3.20 -22.05
CA ARG A 140 2.63 -2.08 -22.83
C ARG A 140 1.40 -2.50 -23.63
N ALA A 141 1.45 -3.63 -24.31
CA ALA A 141 0.32 -4.13 -25.07
C ALA A 141 -0.89 -4.47 -24.16
N LEU A 142 -0.64 -4.98 -22.95
CA LEU A 142 -1.69 -5.22 -21.95
C LEU A 142 -2.29 -3.89 -21.47
N TYR A 143 -1.47 -2.92 -21.13
CA TYR A 143 -1.91 -1.59 -20.72
C TYR A 143 -2.79 -0.92 -21.79
N ASP A 144 -2.34 -0.92 -23.05
CA ASP A 144 -3.09 -0.31 -24.16
C ASP A 144 -4.46 -1.01 -24.35
N ARG A 145 -4.51 -2.34 -24.22
CA ARG A 145 -5.76 -3.11 -24.26
C ARG A 145 -6.72 -2.73 -23.12
N ASP A 146 -6.22 -2.53 -21.91
CA ASP A 146 -7.05 -2.06 -20.79
C ASP A 146 -7.69 -0.70 -21.11
N ARG A 147 -6.93 0.22 -21.72
CA ARG A 147 -7.45 1.54 -22.09
C ARG A 147 -8.56 1.42 -23.15
N GLU A 148 -8.41 0.54 -24.12
CA GLU A 148 -9.43 0.24 -25.12
C GLU A 148 -10.69 -0.34 -24.47
N GLN A 149 -10.56 -1.33 -23.59
CA GLN A 149 -11.68 -1.97 -22.90
C GLN A 149 -12.43 -1.00 -21.97
N VAL A 150 -11.72 -0.14 -21.27
CA VAL A 150 -12.31 0.91 -20.43
C VAL A 150 -13.13 1.89 -21.28
N ALA A 151 -12.61 2.29 -22.44
CA ALA A 151 -13.29 3.16 -23.38
C ALA A 151 -14.56 2.49 -23.97
N GLU A 152 -14.46 1.24 -24.40
CA GLU A 152 -15.59 0.46 -24.94
C GLU A 152 -16.69 0.24 -23.92
N ALA A 153 -16.33 0.00 -22.66
CA ALA A 153 -17.28 -0.20 -21.57
C ALA A 153 -17.90 1.11 -21.08
N GLY A 154 -17.41 2.27 -21.51
CA GLY A 154 -17.89 3.57 -21.06
C GLY A 154 -17.62 3.84 -19.57
N VAL A 155 -16.64 3.13 -18.99
CA VAL A 155 -16.21 3.30 -17.60
C VAL A 155 -15.26 4.50 -17.51
N PHE A 156 -15.30 5.21 -16.38
CA PHE A 156 -14.37 6.31 -16.15
C PHE A 156 -12.91 5.82 -16.12
N ASP A 157 -12.10 6.35 -17.02
CA ASP A 157 -10.68 6.03 -17.08
C ASP A 157 -9.91 6.80 -16.00
N ARG A 158 -9.41 6.07 -15.01
CA ARG A 158 -8.69 6.63 -13.87
C ARG A 158 -7.31 7.18 -14.23
N TYR A 159 -6.73 6.73 -15.34
CA TYR A 159 -5.43 7.24 -15.79
C TYR A 159 -5.54 8.62 -16.44
N ILE A 160 -6.58 8.89 -17.23
CA ILE A 160 -6.74 10.20 -17.89
C ILE A 160 -7.08 11.33 -16.92
N SER A 161 -7.44 11.02 -15.68
CA SER A 161 -7.68 12.02 -14.63
C SER A 161 -6.39 12.61 -14.04
N THR A 162 -5.22 12.09 -14.46
CA THR A 162 -3.89 12.52 -13.99
C THR A 162 -3.04 13.03 -15.14
N ASP A 163 -1.99 13.80 -14.83
CA ASP A 163 -0.94 14.09 -15.81
C ASP A 163 -0.06 12.84 -16.00
N VAL A 164 -0.51 11.97 -16.92
CA VAL A 164 0.17 10.70 -17.22
C VAL A 164 1.63 10.91 -17.57
N MET A 165 1.95 11.93 -18.37
CA MET A 165 3.34 12.21 -18.80
C MET A 165 4.22 12.64 -17.60
N ALA A 166 3.68 13.43 -16.67
CA ALA A 166 4.40 13.79 -15.46
C ALA A 166 4.64 12.58 -14.57
N CYS A 167 3.61 11.73 -14.40
CA CYS A 167 3.73 10.48 -13.63
C CYS A 167 4.77 9.52 -14.25
N GLU A 168 4.77 9.35 -15.57
CA GLU A 168 5.76 8.52 -16.26
C GLU A 168 7.19 9.07 -16.11
N ARG A 169 7.38 10.40 -16.19
CA ARG A 169 8.71 11.01 -15.95
C ARG A 169 9.24 10.71 -14.55
N ILE A 170 8.36 10.75 -13.54
CA ILE A 170 8.72 10.39 -12.17
C ILE A 170 9.02 8.87 -12.09
N ALA A 171 8.16 8.04 -12.62
CA ALA A 171 8.31 6.59 -12.61
C ALA A 171 9.62 6.10 -13.24
N ARG A 172 10.07 6.75 -14.33
CA ARG A 172 11.36 6.43 -14.96
C ARG A 172 12.58 6.69 -14.07
N GLN A 173 12.43 7.49 -13.01
CA GLN A 173 13.48 7.76 -12.03
C GLN A 173 13.40 6.82 -10.82
N MET A 174 12.30 6.07 -10.67
CA MET A 174 12.09 5.20 -9.51
C MET A 174 12.71 3.82 -9.72
N PRO A 175 13.49 3.33 -8.75
CA PRO A 175 14.27 2.10 -8.90
C PRO A 175 13.41 0.84 -9.04
N LEU A 176 12.16 0.87 -8.58
CA LEU A 176 11.25 -0.28 -8.65
C LEU A 176 10.42 -0.36 -9.92
N SER A 177 10.31 0.73 -10.69
CA SER A 177 9.52 0.73 -11.93
C SER A 177 9.94 -0.33 -12.96
N PRO A 178 11.25 -0.63 -13.16
CA PRO A 178 11.68 -1.70 -14.06
C PRO A 178 11.75 -3.08 -13.41
N LYS A 179 11.37 -3.21 -12.13
CA LYS A 179 11.50 -4.47 -11.39
C LYS A 179 10.24 -5.31 -11.50
N LYS A 180 10.42 -6.63 -11.55
CA LYS A 180 9.32 -7.59 -11.40
C LYS A 180 8.97 -7.74 -9.93
N ARG A 181 7.95 -7.04 -9.49
CA ARG A 181 7.38 -7.13 -8.16
C ARG A 181 6.16 -8.08 -8.18
N PRO A 182 5.84 -8.77 -7.10
CA PRO A 182 6.46 -8.70 -5.75
C PRO A 182 7.70 -9.62 -5.58
N ALA A 183 8.21 -10.27 -6.64
CA ALA A 183 9.34 -11.19 -6.51
C ALA A 183 10.63 -10.51 -5.99
N TRP A 184 10.90 -9.28 -6.46
CA TRP A 184 12.02 -8.48 -5.97
C TRP A 184 11.87 -8.15 -4.48
N ASP A 185 10.67 -7.81 -4.05
CA ASP A 185 10.38 -7.47 -2.65
C ASP A 185 10.59 -8.69 -1.73
N ARG A 186 10.10 -9.87 -2.16
CA ARG A 186 10.32 -11.13 -1.44
C ARG A 186 11.81 -11.36 -1.20
N GLN A 187 12.61 -11.30 -2.28
CA GLN A 187 14.05 -11.52 -2.16
C GLN A 187 14.68 -10.59 -1.11
N VAL A 188 14.36 -9.30 -1.17
CA VAL A 188 14.94 -8.30 -0.25
C VAL A 188 14.50 -8.54 1.20
N LEU A 189 13.24 -8.86 1.43
CA LEU A 189 12.72 -9.10 2.78
C LEU A 189 13.24 -10.42 3.36
N GLU A 190 13.38 -11.48 2.55
CA GLU A 190 13.99 -12.75 2.95
C GLU A 190 15.50 -12.59 3.25
N GLU A 191 16.23 -11.79 2.46
CA GLU A 191 17.64 -11.41 2.74
C GLU A 191 17.78 -10.68 4.09
N MET A 192 16.73 -9.95 4.52
CA MET A 192 16.66 -9.31 5.84
C MET A 192 16.22 -10.26 6.97
N GLY A 193 15.97 -11.54 6.67
CA GLY A 193 15.56 -12.56 7.64
C GLY A 193 14.08 -12.59 7.99
N MET A 194 13.22 -11.95 7.17
CA MET A 194 11.77 -12.02 7.34
C MET A 194 11.19 -13.25 6.65
N GLN A 195 10.09 -13.79 7.20
CA GLN A 195 9.30 -14.84 6.55
C GLN A 195 8.27 -14.17 5.65
N VAL A 196 8.29 -14.48 4.33
CA VAL A 196 7.48 -13.78 3.33
C VAL A 196 6.45 -14.69 2.69
N THR A 197 5.20 -14.26 2.71
CA THR A 197 4.09 -14.83 1.93
C THR A 197 3.65 -13.82 0.88
N LEU A 198 3.48 -14.27 -0.37
CA LEU A 198 3.00 -13.43 -1.47
C LEU A 198 1.57 -13.80 -1.85
N TYR A 199 0.77 -12.79 -2.10
CA TYR A 199 -0.55 -12.88 -2.70
C TYR A 199 -0.49 -12.08 -4.01
N GLU A 200 -0.24 -12.74 -5.12
CA GLU A 200 0.17 -12.11 -6.39
C GLU A 200 -0.94 -11.37 -7.13
N ASN A 201 -2.20 -11.78 -6.94
CA ASN A 201 -3.36 -11.09 -7.49
C ASN A 201 -4.49 -11.09 -6.49
N ILE A 202 -4.73 -9.92 -5.91
CA ILE A 202 -5.82 -9.68 -4.96
C ILE A 202 -6.84 -8.67 -5.50
N SER A 203 -6.77 -8.33 -6.78
CA SER A 203 -7.60 -7.28 -7.38
C SER A 203 -9.10 -7.57 -7.23
N GLU A 204 -9.52 -8.82 -7.43
CA GLU A 204 -10.93 -9.22 -7.25
C GLU A 204 -11.40 -9.08 -5.80
N GLU A 205 -10.48 -9.23 -4.83
CA GLU A 205 -10.81 -9.12 -3.41
C GLU A 205 -10.98 -7.67 -2.94
N ILE A 206 -10.26 -6.73 -3.57
CA ILE A 206 -10.11 -5.37 -3.04
C ILE A 206 -10.63 -4.26 -3.96
N LEU A 207 -10.86 -4.54 -5.24
CA LEU A 207 -11.30 -3.57 -6.23
C LEU A 207 -12.77 -3.76 -6.60
N LEU A 208 -13.46 -2.66 -6.85
CA LEU A 208 -14.78 -2.69 -7.48
C LEU A 208 -14.65 -3.15 -8.95
N PRO A 209 -15.71 -3.71 -9.57
CA PRO A 209 -15.66 -4.18 -10.95
C PRO A 209 -15.12 -3.15 -11.96
N GLU A 210 -15.50 -1.87 -11.81
CA GLU A 210 -14.99 -0.79 -12.64
C GLU A 210 -13.49 -0.52 -12.43
N GLU A 211 -13.00 -0.70 -11.21
CA GLU A 211 -11.58 -0.57 -10.88
C GLU A 211 -10.79 -1.77 -11.40
N GLN A 212 -11.35 -2.98 -11.33
CA GLN A 212 -10.74 -4.18 -11.90
C GLN A 212 -10.49 -4.02 -13.40
N LEU A 213 -11.47 -3.45 -14.12
CA LEU A 213 -11.33 -3.16 -15.56
C LEU A 213 -10.21 -2.14 -15.83
N ASN A 214 -10.13 -1.09 -14.99
CA ASN A 214 -9.08 -0.07 -15.12
C ASN A 214 -7.66 -0.59 -14.88
N PHE A 215 -7.50 -1.62 -14.05
CA PHE A 215 -6.20 -2.09 -13.56
C PHE A 215 -5.95 -3.58 -13.87
N ALA A 216 -6.57 -4.12 -14.92
CA ALA A 216 -6.44 -5.53 -15.26
C ALA A 216 -4.99 -5.92 -15.65
N ALA A 217 -4.27 -5.04 -16.37
CA ALA A 217 -2.87 -5.21 -16.71
C ALA A 217 -1.90 -5.00 -15.53
N THR A 218 -2.37 -4.39 -14.44
CA THR A 218 -1.56 -4.09 -13.26
C THR A 218 -2.22 -4.63 -12.00
N PRO A 219 -2.36 -5.96 -11.86
CA PRO A 219 -3.03 -6.55 -10.71
C PRO A 219 -2.34 -6.16 -9.41
N TYR A 220 -3.17 -5.87 -8.40
CA TYR A 220 -2.69 -5.64 -7.05
C TYR A 220 -2.14 -6.92 -6.44
N PHE A 221 -1.06 -6.80 -5.73
CA PHE A 221 -0.50 -7.84 -4.88
C PHE A 221 -0.46 -7.39 -3.41
N CYS A 222 -0.39 -8.34 -2.50
CA CYS A 222 -0.07 -8.11 -1.10
C CYS A 222 1.15 -8.92 -0.71
N ILE A 223 2.08 -8.27 -0.04
CA ILE A 223 3.23 -8.89 0.59
C ILE A 223 2.97 -8.92 2.09
N GLU A 224 2.92 -10.12 2.66
CA GLU A 224 2.92 -10.34 4.08
C GLU A 224 4.32 -10.78 4.51
N ALA A 225 4.98 -9.98 5.35
CA ALA A 225 6.31 -10.28 5.83
C ALA A 225 6.35 -10.25 7.36
N LYS A 226 6.72 -11.38 7.98
CA LYS A 226 6.79 -11.56 9.43
C LYS A 226 8.25 -11.48 9.90
N LYS A 227 8.50 -10.64 10.91
CA LYS A 227 9.81 -10.48 11.54
C LYS A 227 10.12 -11.56 12.55
#